data_cafd04b4c0cb4a4ad38c4570b2d04d1e
#
_entry.id   cafd04b4c0cb4a4ad38c4570b2d04d1e
#
_cell.length_a   1.000
_cell.length_b   1.000
_cell.length_c   1.000
_cell.angle_alpha   90.00
_cell.angle_beta   90.00
_cell.angle_gamma   90.00
#
_symmetry.space_group_name_H-M   'P 1'
#
loop_
_entity.id
_entity.type
_entity.pdbx_description
1 polymer ?
#
loop_
_entity_poly.entity_id
_entity_poly.type
_entity_poly.pdbx_seq_one_letter_code
_entity_poly.pdbx_strand_id
1 'polypeptide(L)'
;MSSYAQNHPWISLVNNQSEDLHLPGAKIINAFNKGLAQLDNNYDVICKFDADLIFPNNYLEELSHQFQANKNLGMAAGFCYIKHGDQWVLENLTSKEHIRGALKAYRKECFKAIGGLKSSMGWDTVDEMLALYYQWEVKTIEHLHIKHLKPTGASYNKKAKHLQGEAMYKMRYGFIITTISAIKLALKKQKISFFIDYIVGFLKASLNKTEPLVDKSQGKFIRQLRWKKMSEKLF
;
A
#
# COMPACT_ATOMS: atom_id res chain seq x y z
N MET A 1 23.33 -7.05 7.97
CA MET A 1 22.42 -8.02 7.30
C MET A 1 23.14 -9.34 6.99
N SER A 2 24.34 -9.33 6.40
CA SER A 2 25.10 -10.56 6.08
C SER A 2 25.37 -11.45 7.31
N SER A 3 25.73 -10.87 8.47
CA SER A 3 25.95 -11.61 9.71
C SER A 3 24.69 -12.28 10.27
N TYR A 4 23.51 -11.66 10.07
CA TYR A 4 22.23 -12.28 10.46
C TYR A 4 21.90 -13.50 9.58
N ALA A 5 22.07 -13.38 8.26
CA ALA A 5 21.84 -14.48 7.35
C ALA A 5 22.78 -15.66 7.58
N GLN A 6 24.04 -15.41 8.00
CA GLN A 6 24.97 -16.46 8.34
C GLN A 6 24.57 -17.27 9.59
N ASN A 7 23.93 -16.61 10.56
CA ASN A 7 23.55 -17.22 11.84
C ASN A 7 22.12 -17.80 11.84
N HIS A 8 21.32 -17.53 10.80
CA HIS A 8 19.93 -17.93 10.71
C HIS A 8 19.63 -18.53 9.33
N PRO A 9 19.61 -19.86 9.17
CA PRO A 9 19.47 -20.54 7.87
C PRO A 9 18.13 -20.28 7.17
N TRP A 10 17.12 -19.78 7.90
CA TRP A 10 15.83 -19.36 7.36
C TRP A 10 15.84 -17.93 6.81
N ILE A 11 16.97 -17.19 6.92
CA ILE A 11 17.14 -15.85 6.33
C ILE A 11 17.97 -15.95 5.05
N SER A 12 17.37 -15.58 3.93
CA SER A 12 18.07 -15.45 2.65
C SER A 12 18.26 -13.98 2.29
N LEU A 13 19.46 -13.63 1.82
CA LEU A 13 19.79 -12.27 1.40
C LEU A 13 19.76 -12.16 -0.12
N VAL A 14 18.91 -11.28 -0.63
CA VAL A 14 18.83 -10.96 -2.05
C VAL A 14 19.34 -9.55 -2.31
N ASN A 15 20.48 -9.43 -2.96
CA ASN A 15 21.04 -8.13 -3.33
C ASN A 15 20.26 -7.53 -4.52
N ASN A 16 19.82 -6.30 -4.35
CA ASN A 16 19.13 -5.54 -5.38
C ASN A 16 19.87 -4.23 -5.65
N GLN A 17 20.47 -4.11 -6.84
CA GLN A 17 20.98 -2.83 -7.32
C GLN A 17 19.80 -2.07 -7.91
N SER A 18 19.40 -0.97 -7.27
CA SER A 18 18.35 -0.10 -7.79
C SER A 18 18.96 0.97 -8.69
N GLU A 19 18.37 1.22 -9.86
CA GLU A 19 18.71 2.37 -10.68
C GLU A 19 18.47 3.69 -9.90
N ASP A 20 19.22 4.74 -10.23
CA ASP A 20 19.15 6.04 -9.54
C ASP A 20 17.83 6.80 -9.69
N LEU A 21 16.98 6.36 -10.62
CA LEU A 21 15.66 6.93 -10.81
C LEU A 21 14.76 6.64 -9.60
N HIS A 22 14.55 7.65 -8.78
CA HIS A 22 13.68 7.55 -7.60
C HIS A 22 12.20 7.61 -8.00
N LEU A 23 11.63 6.44 -8.33
CA LEU A 23 10.19 6.28 -8.58
C LEU A 23 9.51 5.78 -7.29
N PRO A 24 8.75 6.63 -6.58
CA PRO A 24 8.05 6.23 -5.36
C PRO A 24 7.12 5.04 -5.62
N GLY A 25 7.21 4.03 -4.75
CA GLY A 25 6.42 2.79 -4.84
C GLY A 25 7.04 1.72 -5.74
N ALA A 26 7.53 2.06 -6.92
CA ALA A 26 8.06 1.07 -7.87
C ALA A 26 9.31 0.35 -7.34
N LYS A 27 10.28 1.07 -6.80
CA LYS A 27 11.53 0.49 -6.26
C LYS A 27 11.28 -0.54 -5.16
N ILE A 28 10.36 -0.23 -4.25
CA ILE A 28 10.00 -1.10 -3.12
C ILE A 28 9.39 -2.40 -3.65
N ILE A 29 8.48 -2.30 -4.62
CA ILE A 29 7.80 -3.46 -5.18
C ILE A 29 8.75 -4.28 -6.07
N ASN A 30 9.63 -3.65 -6.81
CA ASN A 30 10.65 -4.37 -7.59
C ASN A 30 11.61 -5.16 -6.68
N ALA A 31 12.04 -4.57 -5.56
CA ALA A 31 12.85 -5.27 -4.56
C ALA A 31 12.08 -6.44 -3.93
N PHE A 32 10.82 -6.23 -3.55
CA PHE A 32 9.95 -7.27 -3.03
C PHE A 32 9.77 -8.42 -4.05
N ASN A 33 9.45 -8.13 -5.31
CA ASN A 33 9.26 -9.13 -6.35
C ASN A 33 10.54 -9.93 -6.62
N LYS A 34 11.71 -9.29 -6.51
CA LYS A 34 13.01 -9.99 -6.65
C LYS A 34 13.24 -10.98 -5.50
N GLY A 35 12.88 -10.60 -4.28
CA GLY A 35 12.90 -11.52 -3.13
C GLY A 35 11.87 -12.64 -3.28
N LEU A 36 10.64 -12.31 -3.68
CA LEU A 36 9.56 -13.27 -3.90
C LEU A 36 9.94 -14.35 -4.93
N ALA A 37 10.66 -13.97 -5.99
CA ALA A 37 11.11 -14.91 -7.03
C ALA A 37 12.14 -15.95 -6.53
N GLN A 38 12.70 -15.78 -5.34
CA GLN A 38 13.63 -16.73 -4.72
C GLN A 38 12.92 -17.72 -3.77
N LEU A 39 11.64 -17.50 -3.48
CA LEU A 39 10.89 -18.39 -2.61
C LEU A 39 10.37 -19.60 -3.38
N ASP A 40 10.33 -20.73 -2.70
CA ASP A 40 9.55 -21.87 -3.13
C ASP A 40 8.06 -21.55 -3.06
N ASN A 41 7.15 -22.06 -3.62
CA ASN A 41 5.72 -21.74 -3.46
C ASN A 41 5.07 -22.42 -2.22
N ASN A 42 5.87 -22.89 -1.26
CA ASN A 42 5.41 -23.59 -0.07
C ASN A 42 5.17 -22.63 1.10
N TYR A 43 4.19 -21.74 0.95
CA TYR A 43 3.73 -20.83 2.01
C TYR A 43 2.21 -20.60 1.89
N ASP A 44 1.56 -20.32 3.01
CA ASP A 44 0.13 -19.98 3.08
C ASP A 44 -0.10 -18.46 3.13
N VAL A 45 0.84 -17.74 3.72
CA VAL A 45 0.79 -16.29 3.90
C VAL A 45 2.10 -15.67 3.43
N ILE A 46 1.99 -14.59 2.68
CA ILE A 46 3.14 -13.78 2.28
C ILE A 46 3.08 -12.41 2.95
N CYS A 47 4.20 -11.98 3.53
CA CYS A 47 4.32 -10.71 4.21
C CYS A 47 5.26 -9.77 3.46
N LYS A 48 4.83 -8.53 3.26
CA LYS A 48 5.68 -7.43 2.81
C LYS A 48 5.88 -6.49 3.98
N PHE A 49 7.07 -6.54 4.60
CA PHE A 49 7.44 -5.71 5.73
C PHE A 49 8.60 -4.79 5.39
N ASP A 50 8.55 -3.56 5.86
CA ASP A 50 9.68 -2.63 5.78
C ASP A 50 10.66 -2.90 6.92
N ALA A 51 11.94 -2.57 6.72
CA ALA A 51 13.01 -2.89 7.67
C ALA A 51 13.07 -1.96 8.89
N ASP A 52 12.26 -0.91 8.91
CA ASP A 52 12.21 0.10 9.99
C ASP A 52 10.98 -0.07 10.89
N LEU A 53 10.55 -1.31 11.08
CA LEU A 53 9.42 -1.69 11.93
C LEU A 53 9.91 -2.52 13.14
N ILE A 54 9.28 -2.30 14.30
CA ILE A 54 9.42 -3.16 15.47
C ILE A 54 8.05 -3.78 15.75
N PHE A 55 7.98 -5.08 15.59
CA PHE A 55 6.78 -5.88 15.82
C PHE A 55 6.68 -6.36 17.27
N PRO A 56 5.48 -6.54 17.83
CA PRO A 56 5.30 -7.31 19.06
C PRO A 56 5.68 -8.78 18.84
N ASN A 57 6.15 -9.45 19.88
CA ASN A 57 6.69 -10.83 19.78
C ASN A 57 5.69 -11.83 19.21
N ASN A 58 4.39 -11.65 19.46
CA ASN A 58 3.31 -12.53 19.00
C ASN A 58 2.69 -12.09 17.67
N TYR A 59 3.31 -11.16 16.92
CA TYR A 59 2.70 -10.58 15.73
C TYR A 59 2.33 -11.60 14.65
N LEU A 60 3.25 -12.50 14.32
CA LEU A 60 3.01 -13.54 13.30
C LEU A 60 2.02 -14.60 13.77
N GLU A 61 2.04 -14.93 15.05
CA GLU A 61 1.07 -15.85 15.68
C GLU A 61 -0.35 -15.27 15.56
N GLU A 62 -0.54 -14.02 15.93
CA GLU A 62 -1.84 -13.34 15.82
C GLU A 62 -2.34 -13.25 14.37
N LEU A 63 -1.46 -12.93 13.42
CA LEU A 63 -1.80 -12.97 12.00
C LEU A 63 -2.24 -14.38 11.57
N SER A 64 -1.50 -15.41 11.97
CA SER A 64 -1.82 -16.80 11.68
C SER A 64 -3.21 -17.18 12.20
N HIS A 65 -3.51 -16.85 13.46
CA HIS A 65 -4.82 -17.10 14.07
C HIS A 65 -5.94 -16.40 13.28
N GLN A 66 -5.75 -15.14 12.87
CA GLN A 66 -6.76 -14.41 12.08
C GLN A 66 -7.01 -15.08 10.72
N PHE A 67 -5.95 -15.49 10.02
CA PHE A 67 -6.10 -16.18 8.73
C PHE A 67 -6.69 -17.58 8.87
N GLN A 68 -6.42 -18.29 9.96
CA GLN A 68 -7.01 -19.61 10.24
C GLN A 68 -8.50 -19.50 10.60
N ALA A 69 -8.86 -18.52 11.43
CA ALA A 69 -10.23 -18.31 11.89
C ALA A 69 -11.18 -17.84 10.77
N ASN A 70 -10.67 -17.09 9.78
CA ASN A 70 -11.48 -16.57 8.70
C ASN A 70 -10.85 -16.90 7.34
N LYS A 71 -11.45 -17.84 6.61
CA LYS A 71 -10.98 -18.27 5.28
C LYS A 71 -11.17 -17.22 4.19
N ASN A 72 -12.08 -16.26 4.38
CA ASN A 72 -12.31 -15.16 3.45
C ASN A 72 -11.36 -13.98 3.69
N LEU A 73 -10.60 -13.99 4.81
CA LEU A 73 -9.60 -12.96 5.09
C LEU A 73 -8.45 -13.08 4.09
N GLY A 74 -8.34 -12.10 3.20
CA GLY A 74 -7.30 -12.05 2.18
C GLY A 74 -6.11 -11.22 2.59
N MET A 75 -6.33 -10.17 3.38
CA MET A 75 -5.27 -9.25 3.81
C MET A 75 -5.47 -8.87 5.28
N ALA A 76 -4.37 -8.84 6.04
CA ALA A 76 -4.38 -8.41 7.43
C ALA A 76 -3.11 -7.66 7.81
N ALA A 77 -3.22 -6.74 8.77
CA ALA A 77 -2.08 -6.13 9.47
C ALA A 77 -2.54 -5.43 10.75
N GLY A 78 -1.60 -5.05 11.60
CA GLY A 78 -1.86 -4.19 12.74
C GLY A 78 -1.77 -2.69 12.39
N PHE A 79 -1.60 -1.85 13.40
CA PHE A 79 -1.49 -0.40 13.27
C PHE A 79 -0.07 0.10 13.48
N CYS A 80 0.38 1.03 12.64
CA CYS A 80 1.66 1.72 12.83
C CYS A 80 1.54 2.81 13.90
N TYR A 81 2.52 2.82 14.80
CA TYR A 81 2.74 3.86 15.80
C TYR A 81 4.08 4.52 15.56
N ILE A 82 4.14 5.84 15.59
CA ILE A 82 5.36 6.65 15.47
C ILE A 82 5.73 7.27 16.81
N LYS A 83 7.02 7.50 17.02
CA LYS A 83 7.51 8.16 18.23
C LYS A 83 7.25 9.65 18.14
N HIS A 84 6.59 10.21 19.17
CA HIS A 84 6.37 11.63 19.34
C HIS A 84 6.79 12.00 20.79
N GLY A 85 7.95 12.64 20.94
CA GLY A 85 8.60 12.76 22.24
C GLY A 85 8.94 11.38 22.80
N ASP A 86 8.50 11.07 24.02
CA ASP A 86 8.71 9.77 24.66
C ASP A 86 7.54 8.78 24.47
N GLN A 87 6.50 9.19 23.78
CA GLN A 87 5.29 8.38 23.58
C GLN A 87 5.21 7.83 22.16
N TRP A 88 4.61 6.63 22.03
CA TRP A 88 4.22 6.06 20.77
C TRP A 88 2.76 6.40 20.49
N VAL A 89 2.51 7.12 19.39
CA VAL A 89 1.16 7.55 18.98
C VAL A 89 0.78 6.94 17.65
N LEU A 90 -0.51 6.67 17.46
CA LEU A 90 -1.03 6.12 16.20
C LEU A 90 -0.64 7.04 15.03
N GLU A 91 -0.02 6.47 14.00
CA GLU A 91 0.29 7.18 12.75
C GLU A 91 -0.99 7.39 11.91
N ASN A 92 -1.74 8.45 12.22
CA ASN A 92 -3.05 8.72 11.61
C ASN A 92 -2.91 9.47 10.27
N LEU A 93 -2.44 8.79 9.22
CA LEU A 93 -2.29 9.35 7.87
C LEU A 93 -3.47 9.02 6.94
N THR A 94 -4.15 7.88 7.19
CA THR A 94 -5.20 7.32 6.34
C THR A 94 -6.38 6.84 7.19
N SER A 95 -7.42 6.30 6.55
CA SER A 95 -8.50 5.60 7.26
C SER A 95 -7.95 4.43 8.08
N LYS A 96 -8.54 4.15 9.24
CA LYS A 96 -8.22 2.97 10.06
C LYS A 96 -8.40 1.64 9.34
N GLU A 97 -9.25 1.61 8.32
CA GLU A 97 -9.47 0.42 7.48
C GLU A 97 -8.36 0.16 6.46
N HIS A 98 -7.48 1.15 6.23
CA HIS A 98 -6.40 1.02 5.26
C HIS A 98 -5.15 0.43 5.91
N ILE A 99 -4.70 -0.70 5.37
CA ILE A 99 -3.45 -1.32 5.78
C ILE A 99 -2.27 -0.56 5.19
N ARG A 100 -1.34 -0.16 6.05
CA ARG A 100 -0.12 0.54 5.62
C ARG A 100 0.73 -0.34 4.72
N GLY A 101 1.26 0.24 3.63
CA GLY A 101 2.15 -0.46 2.72
C GLY A 101 3.41 -1.05 3.36
N ALA A 102 3.79 -0.55 4.55
CA ALA A 102 4.95 -1.01 5.31
C ALA A 102 4.79 -2.41 5.94
N LEU A 103 3.55 -2.87 6.20
CA LEU A 103 3.28 -4.04 7.05
C LEU A 103 2.12 -4.94 6.57
N LYS A 104 2.05 -5.18 5.27
CA LYS A 104 0.97 -5.98 4.67
C LYS A 104 1.25 -7.49 4.72
N ALA A 105 0.25 -8.26 5.17
CA ALA A 105 0.23 -9.70 5.07
C ALA A 105 -0.94 -10.13 4.18
N TYR A 106 -0.68 -11.09 3.30
CA TYR A 106 -1.64 -11.59 2.31
C TYR A 106 -1.77 -13.10 2.41
N ARG A 107 -3.00 -13.59 2.40
CA ARG A 107 -3.26 -15.00 2.08
C ARG A 107 -2.77 -15.29 0.66
N LYS A 108 -2.12 -16.42 0.45
CA LYS A 108 -1.55 -16.82 -0.85
C LYS A 108 -2.56 -16.74 -2.00
N GLU A 109 -3.78 -17.23 -1.77
CA GLU A 109 -4.85 -17.23 -2.76
C GLU A 109 -5.29 -15.81 -3.11
N CYS A 110 -5.41 -14.93 -2.11
CA CYS A 110 -5.71 -13.52 -2.32
C CYS A 110 -4.58 -12.84 -3.12
N PHE A 111 -3.33 -13.06 -2.72
CA PHE A 111 -2.16 -12.49 -3.41
C PHE A 111 -2.11 -12.89 -4.89
N LYS A 112 -2.42 -14.17 -5.20
CA LYS A 112 -2.54 -14.66 -6.57
C LYS A 112 -3.72 -14.03 -7.31
N ALA A 113 -4.90 -13.94 -6.67
CA ALA A 113 -6.10 -13.38 -7.27
C ALA A 113 -5.91 -11.90 -7.68
N ILE A 114 -5.23 -11.10 -6.85
CA ILE A 114 -4.94 -9.69 -7.18
C ILE A 114 -3.82 -9.52 -8.22
N GLY A 115 -3.16 -10.62 -8.60
CA GLY A 115 -2.04 -10.62 -9.55
C GLY A 115 -0.77 -9.99 -8.98
N GLY A 116 -0.50 -10.18 -7.68
CA GLY A 116 0.66 -9.65 -6.97
C GLY A 116 0.65 -8.12 -6.82
N LEU A 117 1.76 -7.57 -6.33
CA LEU A 117 1.91 -6.14 -6.10
C LEU A 117 2.26 -5.40 -7.40
N LYS A 118 1.59 -4.28 -7.64
CA LYS A 118 1.80 -3.45 -8.84
C LYS A 118 2.95 -2.47 -8.63
N SER A 119 3.97 -2.51 -9.49
CA SER A 119 5.15 -1.63 -9.40
C SER A 119 4.81 -0.18 -9.81
N SER A 120 4.07 0.52 -8.96
CA SER A 120 3.61 1.90 -9.22
C SER A 120 3.34 2.64 -7.92
N MET A 121 3.26 3.97 -7.96
CA MET A 121 2.66 4.73 -6.87
C MET A 121 1.20 4.31 -6.67
N GLY A 122 0.76 4.21 -5.41
CA GLY A 122 -0.59 3.77 -5.04
C GLY A 122 -0.78 2.25 -5.03
N TRP A 123 0.31 1.48 -5.16
CA TRP A 123 0.27 0.02 -5.10
C TRP A 123 -0.42 -0.49 -3.83
N ASP A 124 -0.20 0.17 -2.70
CA ASP A 124 -0.75 -0.16 -1.38
C ASP A 124 -2.23 0.18 -1.22
N THR A 125 -2.79 0.85 -2.20
CA THR A 125 -4.23 1.14 -2.29
C THR A 125 -4.88 0.23 -3.32
N VAL A 126 -4.24 0.01 -4.47
CA VAL A 126 -4.84 -0.79 -5.54
C VAL A 126 -4.93 -2.27 -5.17
N ASP A 127 -3.98 -2.79 -4.38
CA ASP A 127 -4.01 -4.16 -3.90
C ASP A 127 -5.23 -4.44 -2.99
N GLU A 128 -5.56 -3.52 -2.06
CA GLU A 128 -6.77 -3.62 -1.25
C GLU A 128 -8.06 -3.54 -2.09
N MET A 129 -8.09 -2.63 -3.07
CA MET A 129 -9.24 -2.50 -3.96
C MET A 129 -9.46 -3.77 -4.79
N LEU A 130 -8.36 -4.40 -5.23
CA LEU A 130 -8.42 -5.68 -5.95
C LEU A 130 -8.81 -6.83 -5.02
N ALA A 131 -8.31 -6.88 -3.80
CA ALA A 131 -8.74 -7.87 -2.81
C ALA A 131 -10.26 -7.79 -2.61
N LEU A 132 -10.81 -6.60 -2.38
CA LEU A 132 -12.25 -6.37 -2.25
C LEU A 132 -13.03 -6.70 -3.53
N TYR A 133 -12.47 -6.42 -4.71
CA TYR A 133 -13.09 -6.79 -5.99
C TYR A 133 -13.24 -8.31 -6.14
N TYR A 134 -12.23 -9.07 -5.70
CA TYR A 134 -12.26 -10.53 -5.67
C TYR A 134 -12.93 -11.11 -4.41
N GLN A 135 -13.69 -10.28 -3.68
CA GLN A 135 -14.48 -10.65 -2.51
C GLN A 135 -13.66 -11.14 -1.30
N TRP A 136 -12.39 -10.79 -1.24
CA TRP A 136 -11.57 -11.01 -0.06
C TRP A 136 -11.83 -9.93 0.99
N GLU A 137 -11.79 -10.31 2.25
CA GLU A 137 -11.81 -9.36 3.36
C GLU A 137 -10.43 -8.74 3.59
N VAL A 138 -10.43 -7.46 3.94
CA VAL A 138 -9.24 -6.70 4.33
C VAL A 138 -9.44 -6.21 5.76
N LYS A 139 -8.54 -6.57 6.67
CA LYS A 139 -8.72 -6.32 8.10
C LYS A 139 -7.51 -5.67 8.75
N THR A 140 -7.72 -4.59 9.49
CA THR A 140 -6.76 -4.06 10.44
C THR A 140 -7.06 -4.62 11.83
N ILE A 141 -6.01 -5.07 12.55
CA ILE A 141 -6.11 -5.71 13.86
C ILE A 141 -5.74 -4.66 14.91
N GLU A 142 -6.74 -4.15 15.64
CA GLU A 142 -6.58 -2.96 16.47
C GLU A 142 -5.59 -3.11 17.62
N HIS A 143 -5.50 -4.30 18.22
CA HIS A 143 -4.60 -4.55 19.34
C HIS A 143 -3.14 -4.82 18.93
N LEU A 144 -2.86 -4.97 17.64
CA LEU A 144 -1.50 -5.15 17.14
C LEU A 144 -0.87 -3.79 16.82
N HIS A 145 -0.01 -3.33 17.71
CA HIS A 145 0.69 -2.05 17.60
C HIS A 145 2.12 -2.26 17.14
N ILE A 146 2.46 -1.75 15.97
CA ILE A 146 3.79 -1.86 15.35
C ILE A 146 4.48 -0.50 15.45
N LYS A 147 5.68 -0.47 16.03
CA LYS A 147 6.47 0.75 16.12
C LYS A 147 7.17 1.01 14.80
N HIS A 148 6.88 2.16 14.18
CA HIS A 148 7.47 2.60 12.94
C HIS A 148 8.57 3.63 13.25
N LEU A 149 9.83 3.28 12.97
CA LEU A 149 10.99 4.08 13.36
C LEU A 149 11.14 5.36 12.55
N LYS A 150 10.59 5.39 11.33
CA LYS A 150 10.62 6.55 10.44
C LYS A 150 9.20 6.93 10.01
N PRO A 151 8.71 8.14 10.31
CA PRO A 151 7.40 8.60 9.88
C PRO A 151 7.26 8.53 8.35
N THR A 152 6.13 8.05 7.88
CA THR A 152 5.86 7.93 6.45
C THR A 152 5.82 9.30 5.77
N GLY A 153 6.44 9.40 4.59
CA GLY A 153 6.37 10.61 3.76
C GLY A 153 7.35 11.72 4.13
N ALA A 154 8.30 11.49 5.07
CA ALA A 154 9.33 12.46 5.44
C ALA A 154 10.26 12.85 4.26
N SER A 155 10.35 12.04 3.21
CA SER A 155 11.21 12.24 2.04
C SER A 155 10.45 12.46 0.73
N TYR A 156 9.28 13.10 0.75
CA TYR A 156 8.55 13.42 -0.48
C TYR A 156 9.29 14.46 -1.32
N ASN A 157 10.10 13.98 -2.25
CA ASN A 157 10.91 14.79 -3.16
C ASN A 157 10.03 15.57 -4.17
N LYS A 158 10.51 16.77 -4.54
CA LYS A 158 9.96 17.58 -5.66
C LYS A 158 9.85 16.79 -6.97
N LYS A 159 10.61 15.70 -7.15
CA LYS A 159 10.54 14.76 -8.29
C LYS A 159 9.26 13.91 -8.32
N ALA A 160 8.49 13.86 -7.24
CA ALA A 160 7.20 13.15 -7.17
C ALA A 160 5.99 14.00 -7.64
N LYS A 161 6.24 15.21 -8.17
CA LYS A 161 5.20 16.02 -8.79
C LYS A 161 4.43 15.20 -9.82
N HIS A 162 3.13 15.39 -9.83
CA HIS A 162 2.20 14.74 -10.77
C HIS A 162 1.99 13.24 -10.60
N LEU A 163 2.87 12.49 -9.91
CA LEU A 163 2.76 11.03 -9.77
C LEU A 163 1.47 10.58 -9.06
N GLN A 164 0.93 11.38 -8.15
CA GLN A 164 -0.35 11.06 -7.51
C GLN A 164 -1.53 11.18 -8.48
N GLY A 165 -1.55 12.21 -9.33
CA GLY A 165 -2.55 12.35 -10.38
C GLY A 165 -2.45 11.23 -11.41
N GLU A 166 -1.24 10.87 -11.81
CA GLU A 166 -0.98 9.70 -12.67
C GLU A 166 -1.51 8.40 -12.02
N ALA A 167 -1.22 8.16 -10.73
CA ALA A 167 -1.72 7.00 -10.01
C ALA A 167 -3.26 6.94 -10.00
N MET A 168 -3.94 8.07 -9.83
CA MET A 168 -5.40 8.14 -9.91
C MET A 168 -5.92 7.73 -11.29
N TYR A 169 -5.24 8.15 -12.37
CA TYR A 169 -5.57 7.72 -13.72
C TYR A 169 -5.33 6.21 -13.88
N LYS A 170 -4.16 5.71 -13.49
CA LYS A 170 -3.78 4.30 -13.61
C LYS A 170 -4.72 3.36 -12.82
N MET A 171 -5.21 3.80 -11.66
CA MET A 171 -6.22 3.09 -10.87
C MET A 171 -7.67 3.28 -11.39
N ARG A 172 -7.86 3.98 -12.53
CA ARG A 172 -9.15 4.24 -13.16
C ARG A 172 -10.18 4.90 -12.23
N TYR A 173 -9.74 5.81 -11.35
CA TYR A 173 -10.66 6.58 -10.48
C TYR A 173 -11.62 7.49 -11.26
N GLY A 174 -11.23 7.90 -12.47
CA GLY A 174 -11.94 8.88 -13.25
C GLY A 174 -11.68 10.33 -12.81
N PHE A 175 -12.00 11.27 -13.69
CA PHE A 175 -11.66 12.67 -13.50
C PHE A 175 -12.36 13.30 -12.27
N ILE A 176 -13.65 12.99 -12.06
CA ILE A 176 -14.46 13.61 -10.99
C ILE A 176 -13.91 13.22 -9.60
N ILE A 177 -13.67 11.92 -9.35
CA ILE A 177 -13.12 11.46 -8.05
C ILE A 177 -11.72 12.03 -7.85
N THR A 178 -10.92 12.10 -8.91
CA THR A 178 -9.59 12.71 -8.87
C THR A 178 -9.65 14.18 -8.47
N THR A 179 -10.56 14.94 -9.06
CA THR A 179 -10.77 16.37 -8.75
C THR A 179 -11.19 16.58 -7.30
N ILE A 180 -12.15 15.80 -6.80
CA ILE A 180 -12.59 15.86 -5.40
C ILE A 180 -11.42 15.55 -4.45
N SER A 181 -10.63 14.53 -4.78
CA SER A 181 -9.45 14.13 -3.98
C SER A 181 -8.37 15.21 -3.98
N ALA A 182 -8.15 15.86 -5.14
CA ALA A 182 -7.21 16.95 -5.31
C ALA A 182 -7.60 18.19 -4.49
N ILE A 183 -8.88 18.58 -4.52
CA ILE A 183 -9.43 19.67 -3.70
C ILE A 183 -9.22 19.37 -2.21
N LYS A 184 -9.64 18.17 -1.76
CA LYS A 184 -9.51 17.77 -0.36
C LYS A 184 -8.06 17.82 0.13
N LEU A 185 -7.10 17.37 -0.70
CA LEU A 185 -5.69 17.41 -0.34
C LEU A 185 -5.16 18.85 -0.30
N ALA A 186 -5.50 19.67 -1.29
CA ALA A 186 -5.09 21.09 -1.36
C ALA A 186 -5.58 21.86 -0.12
N LEU A 187 -6.84 21.65 0.29
CA LEU A 187 -7.40 22.23 1.52
C LEU A 187 -6.68 21.71 2.78
N LYS A 188 -6.49 20.38 2.89
CA LYS A 188 -5.77 19.80 4.05
C LYS A 188 -4.34 20.31 4.19
N LYS A 189 -3.64 20.53 3.08
CA LYS A 189 -2.25 21.03 3.03
C LYS A 189 -2.14 22.55 2.94
N GLN A 190 -3.27 23.26 2.78
CA GLN A 190 -3.34 24.71 2.59
C GLN A 190 -2.43 25.20 1.43
N LYS A 191 -2.35 24.40 0.35
CA LYS A 191 -1.51 24.67 -0.82
C LYS A 191 -2.20 24.26 -2.11
N ILE A 192 -2.55 25.23 -2.94
CA ILE A 192 -3.20 25.02 -4.25
C ILE A 192 -2.33 24.21 -5.22
N SER A 193 -1.01 24.22 -5.05
CA SER A 193 -0.09 23.46 -5.90
C SER A 193 -0.40 21.95 -5.90
N PHE A 194 -0.90 21.40 -4.79
CA PHE A 194 -1.31 19.98 -4.74
C PHE A 194 -2.49 19.69 -5.67
N PHE A 195 -3.45 20.59 -5.76
CA PHE A 195 -4.55 20.48 -6.72
C PHE A 195 -4.02 20.45 -8.15
N ILE A 196 -3.19 21.44 -8.50
CA ILE A 196 -2.61 21.56 -9.85
C ILE A 196 -1.80 20.30 -10.19
N ASP A 197 -0.94 19.83 -9.27
CA ASP A 197 -0.11 18.64 -9.47
C ASP A 197 -0.94 17.37 -9.73
N TYR A 198 -2.07 17.21 -9.02
CA TYR A 198 -3.00 16.11 -9.25
C TYR A 198 -3.65 16.15 -10.62
N ILE A 199 -4.21 17.32 -10.99
CA ILE A 199 -4.92 17.46 -12.27
C ILE A 199 -3.96 17.33 -13.45
N VAL A 200 -2.81 17.98 -13.38
CA VAL A 200 -1.78 17.88 -14.43
C VAL A 200 -1.28 16.43 -14.57
N GLY A 201 -1.03 15.73 -13.45
CA GLY A 201 -0.61 14.34 -13.49
C GLY A 201 -1.66 13.42 -14.14
N PHE A 202 -2.92 13.58 -13.78
CA PHE A 202 -4.03 12.83 -14.37
C PHE A 202 -4.16 13.09 -15.87
N LEU A 203 -4.16 14.36 -16.29
CA LEU A 203 -4.32 14.74 -17.69
C LEU A 203 -3.14 14.27 -18.54
N LYS A 204 -1.89 14.41 -18.05
CA LYS A 204 -0.70 13.88 -18.74
C LYS A 204 -0.80 12.37 -18.94
N ALA A 205 -1.16 11.63 -17.90
CA ALA A 205 -1.32 10.19 -18.00
C ALA A 205 -2.43 9.79 -18.98
N SER A 206 -3.52 10.56 -19.02
CA SER A 206 -4.62 10.36 -19.96
C SER A 206 -4.22 10.63 -21.41
N LEU A 207 -3.54 11.75 -21.67
CA LEU A 207 -3.07 12.13 -23.00
C LEU A 207 -2.03 11.14 -23.55
N ASN A 208 -1.11 10.71 -22.68
CA ASN A 208 -0.08 9.71 -23.01
C ASN A 208 -0.63 8.28 -23.07
N LYS A 209 -1.91 8.08 -22.81
CA LYS A 209 -2.54 6.73 -22.75
C LYS A 209 -1.76 5.77 -21.85
N THR A 210 -1.24 6.29 -20.71
CA THR A 210 -0.45 5.49 -19.77
C THR A 210 -1.20 4.22 -19.39
N GLU A 211 -0.51 3.09 -19.37
CA GLU A 211 -1.11 1.79 -19.08
C GLU A 211 -1.75 1.75 -17.69
N PRO A 212 -3.04 1.41 -17.58
CA PRO A 212 -3.72 1.28 -16.30
C PRO A 212 -3.22 0.09 -15.48
N LEU A 213 -3.26 0.21 -14.15
CA LEU A 213 -2.94 -0.87 -13.21
C LEU A 213 -4.05 -1.92 -13.09
N VAL A 214 -5.25 -1.56 -13.52
CA VAL A 214 -6.48 -2.36 -13.38
C VAL A 214 -7.27 -2.34 -14.69
N ASP A 215 -8.04 -3.40 -14.93
CA ASP A 215 -8.91 -3.48 -16.09
C ASP A 215 -10.15 -2.57 -15.98
N LYS A 216 -11.03 -2.59 -16.98
CA LYS A 216 -12.24 -1.75 -17.01
C LYS A 216 -13.26 -2.13 -15.93
N SER A 217 -13.43 -3.43 -15.64
CA SER A 217 -14.36 -3.95 -14.65
C SER A 217 -13.92 -3.63 -13.23
N GLN A 218 -12.65 -3.86 -12.94
CA GLN A 218 -11.99 -3.48 -11.69
C GLN A 218 -12.08 -1.96 -11.46
N GLY A 219 -11.81 -1.16 -12.49
CA GLY A 219 -11.93 0.30 -12.41
C GLY A 219 -13.37 0.78 -12.17
N LYS A 220 -14.39 0.09 -12.73
CA LYS A 220 -15.80 0.36 -12.43
C LYS A 220 -16.09 0.11 -10.94
N PHE A 221 -15.68 -1.04 -10.43
CA PHE A 221 -15.82 -1.40 -9.01
C PHE A 221 -15.14 -0.39 -8.09
N ILE A 222 -13.90 -0.01 -8.39
CA ILE A 222 -13.14 0.98 -7.61
C ILE A 222 -13.89 2.31 -7.52
N ARG A 223 -14.44 2.81 -8.62
CA ARG A 223 -15.25 4.03 -8.60
C ARG A 223 -16.53 3.89 -7.77
N GLN A 224 -17.26 2.78 -7.92
CA GLN A 224 -18.45 2.51 -7.12
C GLN A 224 -18.14 2.47 -5.62
N LEU A 225 -17.07 1.76 -5.23
CA LEU A 225 -16.63 1.69 -3.85
C LEU A 225 -16.24 3.08 -3.30
N ARG A 226 -15.58 3.90 -4.11
CA ARG A 226 -15.19 5.26 -3.72
C ARG A 226 -16.41 6.17 -3.56
N TRP A 227 -17.36 6.11 -4.46
CA TRP A 227 -18.59 6.86 -4.34
C TRP A 227 -19.38 6.44 -3.09
N LYS A 228 -19.53 5.13 -2.84
CA LYS A 228 -20.14 4.61 -1.61
C LYS A 228 -19.46 5.17 -0.36
N LYS A 229 -18.13 5.04 -0.25
CA LYS A 229 -17.38 5.57 0.92
C LYS A 229 -17.42 7.10 1.04
N MET A 230 -17.66 7.82 -0.04
CA MET A 230 -17.85 9.27 0.02
C MET A 230 -19.25 9.66 0.48
N SER A 231 -20.30 8.96 0.02
CA SER A 231 -21.66 9.19 0.49
C SER A 231 -21.84 8.87 1.98
N GLU A 232 -21.27 7.75 2.46
CA GLU A 232 -21.31 7.36 3.88
C GLU A 232 -20.63 8.39 4.83
N LYS A 233 -19.84 9.31 4.32
CA LYS A 233 -19.21 10.38 5.11
C LYS A 233 -19.96 11.70 5.07
N LEU A 234 -20.96 11.80 4.21
CA LEU A 234 -21.78 13.01 4.04
C LEU A 234 -23.12 12.90 4.78
N PHE A 235 -23.52 11.68 5.09
CA PHE A 235 -24.73 11.30 5.83
C PHE A 235 -24.38 10.49 7.07
#